data_91ae1068ee17ef52c48548f808731069
#
_entry.id   91ae1068ee17ef52c48548f808731069
#
_cell.length_a   1.000
_cell.length_b   1.000
_cell.length_c   1.000
_cell.angle_alpha   90.00
_cell.angle_beta   90.00
_cell.angle_gamma   90.00
#
_symmetry.space_group_name_H-M   'P 1'
#
loop_
_entity.id
_entity.type
_entity.pdbx_description
1 polymer ?
#
loop_
_entity_poly.entity_id
_entity_poly.type
_entity_poly.pdbx_seq_one_letter_code
_entity_poly.pdbx_strand_id
1 'polypeptide(L)'
;MPDASQTTAPSDTLALALELLRRPSVTPDDHGCQALMIERLERIGFQVERMSIGGIDNFWATRGQHGPMLAFAGHTDVVPSGPESEWQHPPFAPLIDEAGFLCGRGAADMKGSLASMVTAVERFVAAYPDHHGRIGFLITADEEGPAVHGTRAVVERLRERNEALDYCIVGEPSSTSHLGDVIKNGRRGSLGGVLRVRGIQGHVAYPHLARNPIHQALPALSELVNESWDAGNDFFPATSFQISNLHAGTGATNVVPGELEVTFNFRYSSEVTHLQLRERVERKLSAHGLDYQIDWTLNGEPFLTAAGELLEAAQHACESVTGHRPTLSTSGGTSDGRFIATLGTQVIELGPVNATIHQVNERIRADDLDTLSRIYEATLERLFTRGTHGAFS
;
A
#
# COMPACT_ATOMS: atom_id res chain seq x y z
N MET A 1 -16.18 -25.65 -41.15
CA MET A 1 -15.95 -24.27 -40.70
C MET A 1 -16.37 -24.22 -39.23
N PRO A 2 -15.48 -24.11 -38.25
CA PRO A 2 -15.88 -23.85 -36.90
C PRO A 2 -16.28 -22.38 -36.78
N ASP A 3 -17.34 -22.18 -36.08
CA ASP A 3 -18.10 -20.96 -35.85
C ASP A 3 -17.24 -19.87 -35.21
N ALA A 4 -17.39 -18.64 -35.71
CA ALA A 4 -16.67 -17.48 -35.23
C ALA A 4 -17.03 -17.20 -33.75
N SER A 5 -16.00 -17.13 -32.95
CA SER A 5 -15.90 -16.57 -31.60
C SER A 5 -17.15 -15.76 -31.15
N GLN A 6 -17.99 -16.37 -30.34
CA GLN A 6 -18.81 -15.61 -29.41
C GLN A 6 -17.86 -14.93 -28.41
N THR A 7 -17.50 -13.69 -28.68
CA THR A 7 -16.94 -12.80 -27.65
C THR A 7 -18.02 -12.57 -26.63
N THR A 8 -18.03 -13.37 -25.56
CA THR A 8 -18.89 -13.09 -24.38
C THR A 8 -18.57 -11.68 -23.90
N ALA A 9 -19.62 -10.89 -23.61
CA ALA A 9 -19.43 -9.57 -23.04
C ALA A 9 -18.58 -9.68 -21.76
N PRO A 10 -17.68 -8.72 -21.48
CA PRO A 10 -16.88 -8.73 -20.27
C PRO A 10 -17.77 -8.75 -19.03
N SER A 11 -17.34 -9.40 -17.96
CA SER A 11 -18.03 -9.32 -16.67
C SER A 11 -18.11 -7.85 -16.20
N ASP A 12 -19.05 -7.55 -15.28
CA ASP A 12 -19.19 -6.21 -14.72
C ASP A 12 -17.92 -5.73 -14.03
N THR A 13 -17.18 -6.63 -13.38
CA THR A 13 -15.91 -6.34 -12.73
C THR A 13 -14.84 -5.96 -13.75
N LEU A 14 -14.70 -6.77 -14.80
CA LEU A 14 -13.75 -6.50 -15.86
C LEU A 14 -14.09 -5.23 -16.64
N ALA A 15 -15.37 -4.98 -16.89
CA ALA A 15 -15.84 -3.77 -17.56
C ALA A 15 -15.47 -2.51 -16.74
N LEU A 16 -15.70 -2.53 -15.43
CA LEU A 16 -15.32 -1.43 -14.54
C LEU A 16 -13.79 -1.25 -14.47
N ALA A 17 -13.04 -2.35 -14.37
CA ALA A 17 -11.58 -2.29 -14.38
C ALA A 17 -11.04 -1.64 -15.66
N LEU A 18 -11.56 -2.02 -16.84
CA LEU A 18 -11.18 -1.41 -18.10
C LEU A 18 -11.49 0.09 -18.14
N GLU A 19 -12.63 0.52 -17.59
CA GLU A 19 -12.97 1.95 -17.52
C GLU A 19 -12.05 2.74 -16.58
N LEU A 20 -11.68 2.17 -15.44
CA LEU A 20 -10.73 2.79 -14.51
C LEU A 20 -9.33 2.88 -15.12
N LEU A 21 -8.88 1.84 -15.81
CA LEU A 21 -7.55 1.79 -16.43
C LEU A 21 -7.39 2.77 -17.60
N ARG A 22 -8.47 3.14 -18.31
CA ARG A 22 -8.43 4.16 -19.36
C ARG A 22 -8.18 5.57 -18.84
N ARG A 23 -8.29 5.80 -17.54
CA ARG A 23 -8.06 7.10 -16.90
C ARG A 23 -6.60 7.22 -16.48
N PRO A 24 -5.82 8.17 -17.05
CA PRO A 24 -4.39 8.30 -16.77
C PRO A 24 -4.16 9.04 -15.45
N SER A 25 -4.65 8.48 -14.36
CA SER A 25 -4.59 9.05 -13.00
C SER A 25 -3.20 8.90 -12.38
N VAL A 26 -2.19 9.45 -13.04
CA VAL A 26 -0.83 9.50 -12.49
C VAL A 26 -0.84 10.42 -11.27
N THR A 27 -0.27 9.91 -10.15
CA THR A 27 -0.27 10.63 -8.87
C THR A 27 0.17 12.10 -9.05
N PRO A 28 -0.54 13.07 -8.48
CA PRO A 28 -1.67 12.97 -7.55
C PRO A 28 -3.06 13.14 -8.22
N ASP A 29 -3.16 12.97 -9.53
CA ASP A 29 -4.37 13.25 -10.29
C ASP A 29 -5.32 12.05 -10.32
N ASP A 30 -6.62 12.25 -10.02
CA ASP A 30 -7.66 11.21 -10.05
C ASP A 30 -8.21 10.92 -11.46
N HIS A 31 -8.23 11.89 -12.33
CA HIS A 31 -8.79 11.80 -13.70
C HIS A 31 -10.21 11.21 -13.77
N GLY A 32 -11.03 11.38 -12.72
CA GLY A 32 -12.43 10.95 -12.68
C GLY A 32 -12.64 9.47 -12.34
N CYS A 33 -11.61 8.78 -11.83
CA CYS A 33 -11.75 7.42 -11.31
C CYS A 33 -12.73 7.39 -10.13
N GLN A 34 -12.57 8.31 -9.16
CA GLN A 34 -13.46 8.40 -8.01
C GLN A 34 -14.89 8.72 -8.41
N ALA A 35 -15.10 9.61 -9.39
CA ALA A 35 -16.44 9.95 -9.87
C ALA A 35 -17.19 8.72 -10.42
N LEU A 36 -16.49 7.85 -11.15
CA LEU A 36 -17.05 6.61 -11.67
C LEU A 36 -17.45 5.65 -10.54
N MET A 37 -16.60 5.50 -9.52
CA MET A 37 -16.89 4.66 -8.36
C MET A 37 -18.07 5.21 -7.57
N ILE A 38 -18.09 6.52 -7.31
CA ILE A 38 -19.14 7.21 -6.57
C ILE A 38 -20.50 7.01 -7.23
N GLU A 39 -20.58 7.20 -8.56
CA GLU A 39 -21.83 6.99 -9.30
C GLU A 39 -22.42 5.58 -9.08
N ARG A 40 -21.58 4.55 -9.07
CA ARG A 40 -22.01 3.17 -8.82
C ARG A 40 -22.44 2.95 -7.37
N LEU A 41 -21.68 3.48 -6.41
CA LEU A 41 -21.99 3.34 -4.98
C LEU A 41 -23.29 4.09 -4.60
N GLU A 42 -23.51 5.30 -5.13
CA GLU A 42 -24.75 6.05 -4.89
C GLU A 42 -25.99 5.30 -5.42
N ARG A 43 -25.90 4.60 -6.56
CA ARG A 43 -27.00 3.79 -7.10
C ARG A 43 -27.44 2.67 -6.17
N ILE A 44 -26.56 2.16 -5.34
CA ILE A 44 -26.86 1.12 -4.35
C ILE A 44 -27.04 1.67 -2.93
N GLY A 45 -27.22 2.99 -2.79
CA GLY A 45 -27.66 3.64 -1.56
C GLY A 45 -26.54 4.03 -0.60
N PHE A 46 -25.30 4.18 -1.07
CA PHE A 46 -24.24 4.79 -0.27
C PHE A 46 -24.42 6.30 -0.14
N GLN A 47 -24.12 6.82 1.04
CA GLN A 47 -23.93 8.24 1.28
C GLN A 47 -22.46 8.58 1.07
N VAL A 48 -22.18 9.54 0.19
CA VAL A 48 -20.82 9.87 -0.22
C VAL A 48 -20.44 11.26 0.24
N GLU A 49 -19.30 11.37 0.92
CA GLU A 49 -18.63 12.61 1.28
C GLU A 49 -17.36 12.75 0.45
N ARG A 50 -17.33 13.71 -0.46
CA ARG A 50 -16.13 14.07 -1.23
C ARG A 50 -15.27 14.99 -0.38
N MET A 51 -13.97 14.67 -0.29
CA MET A 51 -13.01 15.43 0.51
C MET A 51 -11.82 15.85 -0.37
N SER A 52 -11.80 17.12 -0.80
CA SER A 52 -10.59 17.67 -1.43
C SER A 52 -9.72 18.29 -0.34
N ILE A 53 -8.56 17.71 -0.07
CA ILE A 53 -7.64 18.11 1.00
C ILE A 53 -6.27 18.39 0.38
N GLY A 54 -5.75 19.61 0.53
CA GLY A 54 -4.47 20.01 -0.05
C GLY A 54 -4.38 19.86 -1.58
N GLY A 55 -5.52 19.87 -2.28
CA GLY A 55 -5.61 19.68 -3.72
C GLY A 55 -5.73 18.20 -4.15
N ILE A 56 -5.77 17.27 -3.20
CA ILE A 56 -5.94 15.84 -3.44
C ILE A 56 -7.41 15.47 -3.31
N ASP A 57 -7.92 14.72 -4.26
CA ASP A 57 -9.27 14.20 -4.22
C ASP A 57 -9.32 12.89 -3.41
N ASN A 58 -10.25 12.87 -2.47
CA ASN A 58 -10.58 11.71 -1.65
C ASN A 58 -12.09 11.60 -1.52
N PHE A 59 -12.58 10.40 -1.19
CA PHE A 59 -13.96 10.27 -0.71
C PHE A 59 -14.07 9.24 0.42
N TRP A 60 -15.03 9.50 1.30
CA TRP A 60 -15.57 8.57 2.27
C TRP A 60 -17.03 8.27 1.90
N ALA A 61 -17.35 7.00 1.73
CA ALA A 61 -18.72 6.58 1.42
C ALA A 61 -19.18 5.52 2.40
N THR A 62 -20.41 5.59 2.87
CA THR A 62 -20.95 4.64 3.85
C THR A 62 -22.36 4.19 3.50
N ARG A 63 -22.67 2.92 3.84
CA ARG A 63 -24.00 2.33 3.78
C ARG A 63 -24.26 1.49 5.03
N GLY A 64 -25.50 1.46 5.52
CA GLY A 64 -25.92 0.81 6.75
C GLY A 64 -25.96 1.77 7.94
N GLN A 65 -26.68 1.43 8.99
CA GLN A 65 -26.91 2.33 10.13
C GLN A 65 -26.40 1.77 11.45
N HIS A 66 -26.31 0.46 11.59
CA HIS A 66 -26.01 -0.21 12.85
C HIS A 66 -25.04 -1.38 12.65
N GLY A 67 -24.35 -1.75 13.73
CA GLY A 67 -23.41 -2.86 13.73
C GLY A 67 -21.98 -2.45 13.39
N PRO A 68 -21.06 -3.42 13.28
CA PRO A 68 -19.66 -3.16 12.95
C PRO A 68 -19.49 -2.60 11.54
N MET A 69 -18.47 -1.78 11.35
CA MET A 69 -18.10 -1.15 10.08
C MET A 69 -16.95 -1.91 9.43
N LEU A 70 -17.17 -2.41 8.20
CA LEU A 70 -16.09 -2.81 7.30
C LEU A 70 -15.90 -1.77 6.23
N ALA A 71 -14.70 -1.16 6.13
CA ALA A 71 -14.34 -0.34 4.99
C ALA A 71 -13.45 -1.10 4.01
N PHE A 72 -13.69 -0.86 2.73
CA PHE A 72 -12.72 -1.09 1.68
C PHE A 72 -11.89 0.18 1.50
N ALA A 73 -10.57 0.02 1.46
CA ALA A 73 -9.66 1.14 1.27
C ALA A 73 -8.75 0.91 0.06
N GLY A 74 -8.39 2.00 -0.60
CA GLY A 74 -7.49 1.96 -1.73
C GLY A 74 -7.31 3.31 -2.40
N HIS A 75 -6.54 3.29 -3.49
CA HIS A 75 -6.17 4.48 -4.22
C HIS A 75 -6.50 4.39 -5.70
N THR A 76 -6.80 5.54 -6.29
CA THR A 76 -7.10 5.67 -7.72
C THR A 76 -5.91 6.16 -8.52
N ASP A 77 -4.95 6.80 -7.84
CA ASP A 77 -3.70 7.22 -8.46
C ASP A 77 -2.78 6.03 -8.79
N VAL A 78 -1.86 6.25 -9.69
CA VAL A 78 -0.88 5.26 -10.12
C VAL A 78 0.49 5.93 -10.28
N VAL A 79 1.57 5.15 -10.13
CA VAL A 79 2.92 5.64 -10.44
C VAL A 79 3.05 6.03 -11.92
N PRO A 80 4.00 6.91 -12.27
CA PRO A 80 4.34 7.19 -13.67
C PRO A 80 4.58 5.91 -14.46
N SER A 81 4.12 5.87 -15.70
CA SER A 81 4.23 4.68 -16.58
C SER A 81 5.68 4.33 -16.95
N GLY A 82 6.62 5.27 -16.79
CA GLY A 82 7.94 5.17 -17.40
C GLY A 82 7.90 5.43 -18.93
N PRO A 83 8.95 5.04 -19.66
CA PRO A 83 9.00 5.27 -21.10
C PRO A 83 7.92 4.48 -21.85
N GLU A 84 6.98 5.16 -22.47
CA GLU A 84 5.89 4.51 -23.22
C GLU A 84 6.41 3.64 -24.38
N SER A 85 7.59 3.95 -24.91
CA SER A 85 8.26 3.14 -25.94
C SER A 85 8.67 1.74 -25.50
N GLU A 86 8.70 1.46 -24.19
CA GLU A 86 9.02 0.16 -23.63
C GLU A 86 7.75 -0.68 -23.36
N TRP A 87 6.56 -0.05 -23.45
CA TRP A 87 5.30 -0.76 -23.31
C TRP A 87 4.92 -1.49 -24.60
N GLN A 88 4.48 -2.73 -24.48
CA GLN A 88 3.92 -3.48 -25.61
C GLN A 88 2.60 -2.88 -26.10
N HIS A 89 1.84 -2.28 -25.22
CA HIS A 89 0.60 -1.56 -25.46
C HIS A 89 0.58 -0.27 -24.62
N PRO A 90 -0.01 0.83 -25.09
CA PRO A 90 -0.04 2.07 -24.32
C PRO A 90 -0.58 1.84 -22.90
N PRO A 91 0.05 2.40 -21.84
CA PRO A 91 -0.26 2.08 -20.45
C PRO A 91 -1.71 2.37 -20.03
N PHE A 92 -2.37 3.31 -20.69
CA PHE A 92 -3.76 3.70 -20.43
C PHE A 92 -4.74 3.31 -21.56
N ALA A 93 -4.32 2.39 -22.44
CA ALA A 93 -5.18 1.73 -23.42
C ALA A 93 -5.30 0.23 -23.07
N PRO A 94 -6.01 -0.12 -21.97
CA PRO A 94 -6.01 -1.47 -21.46
C PRO A 94 -6.62 -2.46 -22.44
N LEU A 95 -6.05 -3.64 -22.47
CA LEU A 95 -6.54 -4.76 -23.27
C LEU A 95 -6.32 -6.09 -22.53
N ILE A 96 -7.00 -7.11 -22.97
CA ILE A 96 -6.74 -8.49 -22.58
C ILE A 96 -5.89 -9.11 -23.68
N ASP A 97 -4.69 -9.58 -23.31
CA ASP A 97 -3.80 -10.24 -24.26
C ASP A 97 -4.25 -11.69 -24.57
N GLU A 98 -3.61 -12.33 -25.54
CA GLU A 98 -3.94 -13.69 -25.95
C GLU A 98 -3.72 -14.75 -24.84
N ALA A 99 -2.91 -14.44 -23.84
CA ALA A 99 -2.66 -15.29 -22.67
C ALA A 99 -3.69 -15.05 -21.54
N GLY A 100 -4.66 -14.12 -21.72
CA GLY A 100 -5.72 -13.83 -20.76
C GLY A 100 -5.29 -12.85 -19.66
N PHE A 101 -4.25 -12.04 -19.89
CA PHE A 101 -3.86 -11.00 -18.97
C PHE A 101 -4.49 -9.66 -19.33
N LEU A 102 -5.07 -8.99 -18.34
CA LEU A 102 -5.44 -7.58 -18.42
C LEU A 102 -4.17 -6.74 -18.25
N CYS A 103 -3.77 -6.05 -19.32
CA CYS A 103 -2.56 -5.24 -19.38
C CYS A 103 -2.91 -3.74 -19.27
N GLY A 104 -2.16 -3.01 -18.43
CA GLY A 104 -2.31 -1.56 -18.25
C GLY A 104 -1.75 -1.09 -16.92
N ARG A 105 -1.32 0.18 -16.84
CA ARG A 105 -0.86 0.80 -15.58
C ARG A 105 -2.00 0.88 -14.58
N GLY A 106 -1.77 0.37 -13.36
CA GLY A 106 -2.77 0.28 -12.31
C GLY A 106 -3.62 -1.00 -12.36
N ALA A 107 -3.34 -1.94 -13.27
CA ALA A 107 -4.08 -3.18 -13.35
C ALA A 107 -3.95 -4.00 -12.06
N ALA A 108 -2.73 -4.14 -11.56
CA ALA A 108 -2.44 -4.79 -10.28
C ALA A 108 -2.51 -3.80 -9.11
N ASP A 109 -2.03 -2.59 -9.28
CA ASP A 109 -1.83 -1.58 -8.24
C ASP A 109 -2.53 -0.25 -8.58
N MET A 110 -3.82 -0.01 -8.09
CA MET A 110 -4.68 -1.10 -7.57
C MET A 110 -6.10 -1.01 -8.15
N LYS A 111 -6.26 -0.46 -9.38
CA LYS A 111 -7.58 -0.26 -10.02
C LYS A 111 -8.37 -1.55 -10.25
N GLY A 112 -7.66 -2.68 -10.46
CA GLY A 112 -8.28 -4.00 -10.50
C GLY A 112 -9.00 -4.35 -9.20
N SER A 113 -8.37 -4.11 -8.06
CA SER A 113 -8.98 -4.28 -6.75
C SER A 113 -10.18 -3.37 -6.53
N LEU A 114 -10.08 -2.09 -6.93
CA LEU A 114 -11.19 -1.14 -6.81
C LEU A 114 -12.43 -1.62 -7.57
N ALA A 115 -12.25 -2.12 -8.79
CA ALA A 115 -13.34 -2.71 -9.57
C ALA A 115 -13.95 -3.92 -8.87
N SER A 116 -13.09 -4.80 -8.32
CA SER A 116 -13.52 -6.00 -7.60
C SER A 116 -14.28 -5.67 -6.31
N MET A 117 -13.86 -4.63 -5.57
CA MET A 117 -14.56 -4.16 -4.36
C MET A 117 -15.97 -3.62 -4.67
N VAL A 118 -16.07 -2.73 -5.66
CA VAL A 118 -17.35 -2.12 -6.03
C VAL A 118 -18.35 -3.20 -6.45
N THR A 119 -17.97 -4.10 -7.34
CA THR A 119 -18.87 -5.13 -7.86
C THR A 119 -19.21 -6.21 -6.82
N ALA A 120 -18.29 -6.50 -5.88
CA ALA A 120 -18.59 -7.36 -4.74
C ALA A 120 -19.70 -6.76 -3.86
N VAL A 121 -19.57 -5.48 -3.55
CA VAL A 121 -20.56 -4.77 -2.71
C VAL A 121 -21.89 -4.63 -3.43
N GLU A 122 -21.90 -4.37 -4.74
CA GLU A 122 -23.15 -4.32 -5.52
C GLU A 122 -23.94 -5.64 -5.44
N ARG A 123 -23.26 -6.80 -5.62
CA ARG A 123 -23.90 -8.11 -5.51
C ARG A 123 -24.33 -8.41 -4.08
N PHE A 124 -23.48 -8.12 -3.10
CA PHE A 124 -23.81 -8.32 -1.69
C PHE A 124 -25.05 -7.51 -1.28
N VAL A 125 -25.12 -6.24 -1.61
CA VAL A 125 -26.26 -5.37 -1.29
C VAL A 125 -27.52 -5.82 -2.00
N ALA A 126 -27.43 -6.30 -3.24
CA ALA A 126 -28.57 -6.85 -3.98
C ALA A 126 -29.11 -8.13 -3.34
N ALA A 127 -28.23 -9.00 -2.83
CA ALA A 127 -28.60 -10.25 -2.17
C ALA A 127 -29.10 -10.02 -0.71
N TYR A 128 -28.50 -9.05 -0.02
CA TYR A 128 -28.76 -8.76 1.39
C TYR A 128 -29.04 -7.26 1.61
N PRO A 129 -30.17 -6.71 1.13
CA PRO A 129 -30.44 -5.27 1.23
C PRO A 129 -30.54 -4.76 2.68
N ASP A 130 -30.96 -5.61 3.60
CA ASP A 130 -31.14 -5.33 5.03
C ASP A 130 -30.05 -5.98 5.89
N HIS A 131 -28.82 -6.10 5.35
CA HIS A 131 -27.69 -6.70 6.06
C HIS A 131 -27.38 -6.02 7.40
N HIS A 132 -26.93 -6.79 8.37
CA HIS A 132 -26.43 -6.27 9.63
C HIS A 132 -24.98 -5.79 9.43
N GLY A 133 -24.63 -4.62 9.97
CA GLY A 133 -23.31 -4.00 9.80
C GLY A 133 -23.32 -2.85 8.79
N ARG A 134 -22.23 -2.12 8.77
CA ARG A 134 -22.01 -0.96 7.91
C ARG A 134 -20.90 -1.25 6.92
N ILE A 135 -21.02 -0.78 5.70
CA ILE A 135 -20.01 -0.91 4.67
C ILE A 135 -19.48 0.49 4.34
N GLY A 136 -18.16 0.64 4.28
CA GLY A 136 -17.49 1.89 3.94
C GLY A 136 -16.56 1.75 2.74
N PHE A 137 -16.27 2.87 2.07
CA PHE A 137 -15.18 3.04 1.12
C PHE A 137 -14.37 4.26 1.51
N LEU A 138 -13.06 4.08 1.69
CA LEU A 138 -12.08 5.14 1.89
C LEU A 138 -11.13 5.12 0.70
N ILE A 139 -11.29 6.09 -0.20
CA ILE A 139 -10.55 6.13 -1.46
C ILE A 139 -9.80 7.44 -1.60
N THR A 140 -8.53 7.36 -1.99
CA THR A 140 -7.62 8.50 -2.18
C THR A 140 -7.02 8.55 -3.57
N ALA A 141 -6.43 9.68 -3.93
CA ALA A 141 -5.55 9.87 -5.09
C ALA A 141 -4.12 10.31 -4.69
N ASP A 142 -3.65 9.94 -3.49
CA ASP A 142 -2.30 10.28 -2.97
C ASP A 142 -1.70 9.12 -2.14
N GLU A 143 -1.75 7.89 -2.64
CA GLU A 143 -1.01 6.78 -2.03
C GLU A 143 0.39 6.68 -2.63
N GLU A 144 0.49 6.75 -3.95
CA GLU A 144 1.71 6.61 -4.75
C GLU A 144 2.59 7.87 -4.76
N GLY A 145 2.12 8.93 -4.10
CA GLY A 145 2.79 10.20 -3.95
C GLY A 145 3.35 10.41 -2.53
N PRO A 146 3.30 11.66 -2.03
CA PRO A 146 3.74 11.98 -0.67
C PRO A 146 2.91 11.36 0.45
N ALA A 147 1.68 10.88 0.18
CA ALA A 147 0.74 10.28 1.12
C ALA A 147 0.42 11.19 2.34
N VAL A 148 0.35 12.50 2.12
CA VAL A 148 0.11 13.51 3.18
C VAL A 148 -1.34 13.93 3.24
N HIS A 149 -1.96 14.13 2.07
CA HIS A 149 -3.31 14.68 1.93
C HIS A 149 -4.35 13.62 1.51
N GLY A 150 -3.90 12.37 1.36
CA GLY A 150 -4.72 11.20 1.06
C GLY A 150 -5.34 10.56 2.30
N THR A 151 -5.24 9.25 2.39
CA THR A 151 -5.82 8.41 3.47
C THR A 151 -5.48 8.93 4.86
N ARG A 152 -4.26 9.40 5.10
CA ARG A 152 -3.86 10.00 6.39
C ARG A 152 -4.78 11.14 6.80
N ALA A 153 -5.04 12.08 5.89
CA ALA A 153 -5.87 13.23 6.18
C ALA A 153 -7.36 12.85 6.36
N VAL A 154 -7.84 11.85 5.61
CA VAL A 154 -9.20 11.31 5.81
C VAL A 154 -9.32 10.63 7.18
N VAL A 155 -8.34 9.80 7.57
CA VAL A 155 -8.30 9.14 8.89
C VAL A 155 -8.31 10.16 10.03
N GLU A 156 -7.58 11.27 9.92
CA GLU A 156 -7.62 12.36 10.90
C GLU A 156 -9.04 12.94 11.04
N ARG A 157 -9.75 13.14 9.93
CA ARG A 157 -11.15 13.60 9.96
C ARG A 157 -12.12 12.59 10.57
N LEU A 158 -11.94 11.30 10.28
CA LEU A 158 -12.75 10.23 10.88
C LEU A 158 -12.52 10.18 12.40
N ARG A 159 -11.28 10.35 12.84
CA ARG A 159 -10.92 10.42 14.27
C ARG A 159 -11.57 11.61 14.98
N GLU A 160 -11.53 12.81 14.38
CA GLU A 160 -12.16 14.01 14.92
C GLU A 160 -13.67 13.85 15.13
N ARG A 161 -14.32 13.04 14.29
CA ARG A 161 -15.76 12.74 14.36
C ARG A 161 -16.10 11.54 15.25
N ASN A 162 -15.08 10.86 15.80
CA ASN A 162 -15.24 9.57 16.47
C ASN A 162 -15.96 8.53 15.60
N GLU A 163 -15.71 8.54 14.30
CA GLU A 163 -16.26 7.55 13.37
C GLU A 163 -15.60 6.19 13.64
N ALA A 164 -16.40 5.22 14.08
CA ALA A 164 -15.91 3.89 14.38
C ALA A 164 -15.68 3.11 13.08
N LEU A 165 -14.49 2.56 12.94
CA LEU A 165 -14.07 1.68 11.86
C LEU A 165 -13.50 0.41 12.46
N ASP A 166 -14.28 -0.68 12.44
CA ASP A 166 -13.92 -1.93 13.10
C ASP A 166 -12.96 -2.76 12.24
N TYR A 167 -13.26 -2.84 10.94
CA TYR A 167 -12.55 -3.67 9.97
C TYR A 167 -12.19 -2.86 8.73
N CYS A 168 -11.02 -3.16 8.15
CA CYS A 168 -10.61 -2.60 6.86
C CYS A 168 -9.91 -3.65 5.99
N ILE A 169 -10.31 -3.72 4.73
CA ILE A 169 -9.60 -4.44 3.68
C ILE A 169 -9.01 -3.42 2.72
N VAL A 170 -7.68 -3.37 2.67
CA VAL A 170 -6.95 -2.57 1.67
C VAL A 170 -6.70 -3.47 0.46
N GLY A 171 -7.04 -2.99 -0.73
CA GLY A 171 -6.97 -3.80 -1.96
C GLY A 171 -5.58 -3.87 -2.60
N GLU A 172 -4.53 -3.62 -1.84
CA GLU A 172 -3.14 -3.72 -2.28
C GLU A 172 -2.81 -5.10 -2.84
N PRO A 173 -1.93 -5.20 -3.85
CA PRO A 173 -1.52 -6.48 -4.44
C PRO A 173 -0.72 -7.32 -3.45
N SER A 174 -1.41 -8.11 -2.67
CA SER A 174 -0.84 -8.94 -1.60
C SER A 174 -0.45 -10.34 -2.05
N SER A 175 -1.10 -10.85 -3.08
CA SER A 175 -0.86 -12.21 -3.58
C SER A 175 0.49 -12.33 -4.29
N THR A 176 1.09 -13.52 -4.30
CA THR A 176 2.44 -13.74 -4.81
C THR A 176 2.50 -14.67 -6.00
N SER A 177 1.98 -15.87 -5.90
CA SER A 177 2.01 -16.89 -6.96
C SER A 177 0.65 -17.05 -7.64
N HIS A 178 -0.41 -16.98 -6.86
CA HIS A 178 -1.79 -17.05 -7.33
C HIS A 178 -2.69 -16.23 -6.41
N LEU A 179 -3.80 -15.78 -6.95
CA LEU A 179 -4.75 -14.94 -6.21
C LEU A 179 -5.17 -15.59 -4.89
N GLY A 180 -5.10 -14.81 -3.82
CA GLY A 180 -5.55 -15.21 -2.49
C GLY A 180 -4.59 -16.16 -1.76
N ASP A 181 -3.36 -16.37 -2.24
CA ASP A 181 -2.35 -17.20 -1.57
C ASP A 181 -1.75 -16.51 -0.32
N VAL A 182 -1.79 -15.18 -0.27
CA VAL A 182 -1.25 -14.38 0.84
C VAL A 182 -2.21 -13.27 1.24
N ILE A 183 -2.48 -13.18 2.55
CA ILE A 183 -3.10 -12.01 3.18
C ILE A 183 -2.01 -11.29 3.98
N LYS A 184 -1.89 -9.97 3.79
CA LYS A 184 -1.06 -9.15 4.68
C LYS A 184 -1.90 -8.76 5.90
N ASN A 185 -1.53 -9.29 7.05
CA ASN A 185 -2.20 -8.97 8.32
C ASN A 185 -1.41 -7.98 9.18
N GLY A 186 -0.44 -7.31 8.57
CA GLY A 186 0.37 -6.27 9.18
C GLY A 186 1.48 -5.82 8.26
N ARG A 187 2.14 -4.73 8.63
CA ARG A 187 3.29 -4.19 7.90
C ARG A 187 4.35 -3.75 8.88
N ARG A 188 5.61 -3.90 8.47
CA ARG A 188 6.74 -3.32 9.20
C ARG A 188 6.67 -1.80 9.20
N GLY A 189 7.19 -1.17 10.24
CA GLY A 189 7.42 0.26 10.24
C GLY A 189 8.46 0.69 9.20
N SER A 190 8.41 1.94 8.83
CA SER A 190 9.36 2.56 7.90
C SER A 190 9.83 3.90 8.46
N LEU A 191 11.17 4.03 8.66
CA LEU A 191 11.82 5.24 9.13
C LEU A 191 12.96 5.58 8.18
N GLY A 192 12.86 6.72 7.50
CA GLY A 192 13.90 7.27 6.64
C GLY A 192 14.77 8.28 7.36
N GLY A 193 15.99 8.48 6.86
CA GLY A 193 16.88 9.56 7.29
C GLY A 193 17.79 10.04 6.19
N VAL A 194 18.06 11.35 6.20
CA VAL A 194 19.09 11.99 5.39
C VAL A 194 20.16 12.54 6.33
N LEU A 195 21.28 11.82 6.41
CA LEU A 195 22.45 12.19 7.21
C LEU A 195 23.38 13.07 6.39
N ARG A 196 23.71 14.24 6.92
CA ARG A 196 24.75 15.13 6.37
C ARG A 196 25.91 15.19 7.34
N VAL A 197 27.09 14.80 6.88
CA VAL A 197 28.33 14.87 7.66
C VAL A 197 29.22 16.02 7.11
N ARG A 198 29.57 16.97 7.97
CA ARG A 198 30.33 18.14 7.61
C ARG A 198 31.82 17.87 7.74
N GLY A 199 32.53 18.19 6.67
CA GLY A 199 33.99 18.17 6.59
C GLY A 199 34.59 19.57 6.38
N ILE A 200 35.79 19.61 5.83
CA ILE A 200 36.46 20.83 5.36
C ILE A 200 37.04 20.50 3.98
N GLN A 201 36.54 21.19 2.95
CA GLN A 201 37.03 21.02 1.59
C GLN A 201 38.50 21.47 1.48
N GLY A 202 39.27 20.75 0.68
CA GLY A 202 40.67 21.12 0.44
C GLY A 202 41.30 20.31 -0.68
N HIS A 203 42.57 20.63 -0.97
CA HIS A 203 43.32 19.90 -1.97
C HIS A 203 43.87 18.59 -1.39
N VAL A 204 43.69 17.45 -2.10
CA VAL A 204 44.12 16.13 -1.63
C VAL A 204 45.59 16.02 -1.26
N ALA A 205 46.46 16.85 -1.88
CA ALA A 205 47.89 16.90 -1.55
C ALA A 205 48.21 17.59 -0.20
N TYR A 206 47.22 18.27 0.40
CA TYR A 206 47.38 18.98 1.67
C TYR A 206 46.33 18.50 2.69
N PRO A 207 46.32 17.19 3.07
CA PRO A 207 45.27 16.60 3.91
C PRO A 207 45.15 17.24 5.30
N HIS A 208 46.23 17.88 5.79
CA HIS A 208 46.28 18.61 7.06
C HIS A 208 45.48 19.93 7.05
N LEU A 209 45.11 20.44 5.87
CA LEU A 209 44.26 21.63 5.69
C LEU A 209 42.81 21.27 5.36
N ALA A 210 42.49 19.98 5.25
CA ALA A 210 41.17 19.47 4.93
C ALA A 210 40.65 18.54 6.03
N ARG A 211 39.35 18.28 6.05
CA ARG A 211 38.74 17.26 6.89
C ARG A 211 37.77 16.46 6.02
N ASN A 212 38.19 15.25 5.65
CA ASN A 212 37.43 14.44 4.71
C ASN A 212 36.21 13.78 5.40
N PRO A 213 34.94 14.19 5.10
CA PRO A 213 33.78 13.67 5.75
C PRO A 213 33.49 12.20 5.36
N ILE A 214 33.97 11.75 4.17
CA ILE A 214 33.87 10.35 3.78
C ILE A 214 34.69 9.48 4.74
N HIS A 215 35.97 9.82 4.96
CA HIS A 215 36.84 9.05 5.83
C HIS A 215 36.35 9.04 7.28
N GLN A 216 35.77 10.16 7.74
CA GLN A 216 35.25 10.26 9.10
C GLN A 216 33.97 9.42 9.29
N ALA A 217 33.11 9.37 8.28
CA ALA A 217 31.83 8.67 8.37
C ALA A 217 31.93 7.14 8.20
N LEU A 218 32.89 6.67 7.39
CA LEU A 218 33.00 5.23 7.04
C LEU A 218 32.99 4.28 8.24
N PRO A 219 33.70 4.52 9.37
CA PRO A 219 33.65 3.63 10.52
C PRO A 219 32.26 3.56 11.15
N ALA A 220 31.59 4.70 11.34
CA ALA A 220 30.26 4.76 11.89
C ALA A 220 29.23 4.11 10.96
N LEU A 221 29.30 4.36 9.64
CA LEU A 221 28.42 3.73 8.65
C LEU A 221 28.63 2.21 8.61
N SER A 222 29.87 1.73 8.72
CA SER A 222 30.16 0.30 8.83
C SER A 222 29.51 -0.33 10.06
N GLU A 223 29.57 0.34 11.21
CA GLU A 223 28.88 -0.14 12.41
C GLU A 223 27.35 -0.18 12.26
N LEU A 224 26.76 0.85 11.62
CA LEU A 224 25.32 0.90 11.38
C LEU A 224 24.83 -0.22 10.46
N VAL A 225 25.60 -0.49 9.39
CA VAL A 225 25.27 -1.54 8.41
C VAL A 225 25.35 -2.94 9.03
N ASN A 226 26.29 -3.15 9.96
CA ASN A 226 26.50 -4.45 10.61
C ASN A 226 25.75 -4.61 11.95
N GLU A 227 24.98 -3.60 12.35
CA GLU A 227 24.22 -3.65 13.61
C GLU A 227 23.08 -4.67 13.54
N SER A 228 22.95 -5.48 14.58
CA SER A 228 21.74 -6.25 14.81
C SER A 228 20.74 -5.38 15.56
N TRP A 229 19.71 -4.92 14.85
CA TRP A 229 18.72 -3.98 15.38
C TRP A 229 17.74 -4.66 16.34
N ASP A 230 17.27 -5.87 15.97
CA ASP A 230 16.51 -6.84 16.76
C ASP A 230 16.58 -8.22 16.11
N ALA A 231 15.89 -9.20 16.67
CA ALA A 231 15.79 -10.56 16.15
C ALA A 231 14.49 -10.83 15.37
N GLY A 232 13.59 -9.84 15.29
CA GLY A 232 12.21 -10.07 14.85
C GLY A 232 11.41 -10.88 15.85
N ASN A 233 10.25 -11.35 15.43
CA ASN A 233 9.38 -12.25 16.21
C ASN A 233 8.58 -13.16 15.28
N ASP A 234 7.60 -13.90 15.81
CA ASP A 234 6.77 -14.84 15.02
C ASP A 234 6.01 -14.18 13.87
N PHE A 235 5.81 -12.85 13.91
CA PHE A 235 5.03 -12.11 12.92
C PHE A 235 5.90 -11.22 12.04
N PHE A 236 7.01 -10.73 12.54
CA PHE A 236 7.86 -9.77 11.84
C PHE A 236 9.28 -10.31 11.66
N PRO A 237 9.86 -10.22 10.45
CA PRO A 237 11.29 -10.42 10.30
C PRO A 237 12.07 -9.34 11.08
N ALA A 238 13.34 -9.64 11.39
CA ALA A 238 14.24 -8.70 12.03
C ALA A 238 14.30 -7.35 11.31
N THR A 239 14.47 -6.29 12.08
CA THR A 239 14.64 -4.92 11.55
C THR A 239 15.87 -4.84 10.66
N SER A 240 15.68 -4.22 9.49
CA SER A 240 16.73 -4.02 8.51
C SER A 240 17.05 -2.54 8.33
N PHE A 241 18.35 -2.24 8.10
CA PHE A 241 18.87 -0.92 7.78
C PHE A 241 19.52 -0.97 6.41
N GLN A 242 19.18 -0.04 5.52
CA GLN A 242 19.74 0.05 4.17
C GLN A 242 20.12 1.48 3.84
N ILE A 243 21.36 1.69 3.38
CA ILE A 243 21.79 2.93 2.76
C ILE A 243 21.37 2.85 1.29
N SER A 244 20.53 3.78 0.85
CA SER A 244 20.01 3.82 -0.52
C SER A 244 20.78 4.76 -1.42
N ASN A 245 21.35 5.85 -0.87
CA ASN A 245 22.14 6.82 -1.62
C ASN A 245 23.31 7.34 -0.78
N LEU A 246 24.42 7.65 -1.47
CA LEU A 246 25.59 8.25 -0.88
C LEU A 246 26.19 9.23 -1.88
N HIS A 247 26.22 10.52 -1.52
CA HIS A 247 26.69 11.60 -2.37
C HIS A 247 27.78 12.41 -1.68
N ALA A 248 28.91 12.60 -2.35
CA ALA A 248 30.00 13.48 -1.89
C ALA A 248 30.84 13.94 -3.06
N GLY A 249 31.46 15.12 -2.90
CA GLY A 249 32.41 15.65 -3.85
C GLY A 249 31.83 16.33 -5.08
N THR A 250 32.72 16.90 -5.87
CA THR A 250 32.42 17.70 -7.07
C THR A 250 32.76 16.97 -8.38
N GLY A 251 33.19 15.69 -8.30
CA GLY A 251 33.73 14.94 -9.43
C GLY A 251 35.21 15.19 -9.73
N ALA A 252 35.85 16.20 -9.09
CA ALA A 252 37.25 16.48 -9.27
C ALA A 252 38.11 15.51 -8.42
N THR A 253 39.13 14.89 -9.04
CA THR A 253 39.96 13.86 -8.42
C THR A 253 40.95 14.42 -7.38
N ASN A 254 41.18 15.71 -7.37
CA ASN A 254 42.15 16.38 -6.50
C ASN A 254 41.52 17.24 -5.40
N VAL A 255 40.19 17.09 -5.16
CA VAL A 255 39.43 17.84 -4.15
C VAL A 255 38.88 16.90 -3.10
N VAL A 256 39.22 17.14 -1.83
CA VAL A 256 38.55 16.56 -0.67
C VAL A 256 37.18 17.23 -0.52
N PRO A 257 36.03 16.51 -0.43
CA PRO A 257 34.72 17.12 -0.30
C PRO A 257 34.53 17.85 1.04
N GLY A 258 33.68 18.85 1.06
CA GLY A 258 33.29 19.55 2.29
C GLY A 258 32.10 18.92 3.01
N GLU A 259 31.34 18.07 2.33
CA GLU A 259 30.16 17.39 2.88
C GLU A 259 29.98 16.00 2.28
N LEU A 260 29.38 15.10 3.06
CA LEU A 260 28.87 13.80 2.65
C LEU A 260 27.39 13.75 3.02
N GLU A 261 26.53 13.41 2.06
CA GLU A 261 25.12 13.11 2.28
C GLU A 261 24.88 11.60 2.12
N VAL A 262 24.15 11.02 3.09
CA VAL A 262 23.79 9.60 3.11
C VAL A 262 22.29 9.48 3.34
N THR A 263 21.56 8.93 2.37
CA THR A 263 20.14 8.59 2.52
C THR A 263 20.01 7.14 2.91
N PHE A 264 19.23 6.86 3.96
CA PHE A 264 19.01 5.51 4.45
C PHE A 264 17.56 5.29 4.88
N ASN A 265 17.19 4.01 5.02
CA ASN A 265 15.86 3.61 5.47
C ASN A 265 15.92 2.38 6.37
N PHE A 266 15.10 2.39 7.42
CA PHE A 266 14.77 1.24 8.22
C PHE A 266 13.45 0.63 7.79
N ARG A 267 13.40 -0.70 7.73
CA ARG A 267 12.16 -1.48 7.81
C ARG A 267 12.19 -2.22 9.13
N TYR A 268 11.34 -1.78 10.08
CA TYR A 268 11.47 -2.22 11.47
C TYR A 268 10.26 -3.01 11.97
N SER A 269 10.56 -3.97 12.86
CA SER A 269 9.60 -4.83 13.51
C SER A 269 8.89 -4.12 14.66
N SER A 270 7.98 -4.81 15.32
CA SER A 270 7.35 -4.33 16.56
C SER A 270 8.25 -4.40 17.80
N GLU A 271 9.45 -5.00 17.70
CA GLU A 271 10.40 -5.16 18.81
C GLU A 271 11.14 -3.86 19.14
N VAL A 272 11.16 -2.91 18.21
CA VAL A 272 11.83 -1.62 18.38
C VAL A 272 10.91 -0.49 17.93
N THR A 273 11.04 0.67 18.55
CA THR A 273 10.35 1.90 18.14
C THR A 273 11.23 2.76 17.26
N HIS A 274 10.63 3.64 16.46
CA HIS A 274 11.37 4.62 15.66
C HIS A 274 12.24 5.54 16.54
N LEU A 275 11.81 5.83 17.79
CA LEU A 275 12.60 6.65 18.73
C LEU A 275 13.87 5.91 19.18
N GLN A 276 13.76 4.62 19.49
CA GLN A 276 14.93 3.80 19.86
C GLN A 276 15.91 3.66 18.70
N LEU A 277 15.41 3.50 17.46
CA LEU A 277 16.27 3.45 16.28
C LEU A 277 17.03 4.75 16.09
N ARG A 278 16.37 5.91 16.19
CA ARG A 278 16.98 7.23 16.11
C ARG A 278 18.07 7.39 17.17
N GLU A 279 17.75 7.10 18.42
CA GLU A 279 18.72 7.20 19.53
C GLU A 279 19.95 6.31 19.30
N ARG A 280 19.77 5.07 18.82
CA ARG A 280 20.88 4.14 18.54
C ARG A 280 21.77 4.65 17.42
N VAL A 281 21.21 5.19 16.35
CA VAL A 281 21.96 5.80 15.24
C VAL A 281 22.76 7.00 15.75
N GLU A 282 22.09 7.95 16.40
CA GLU A 282 22.70 9.20 16.86
C GLU A 282 23.80 8.94 17.90
N ARG A 283 23.64 7.95 18.77
CA ARG A 283 24.66 7.51 19.74
C ARG A 283 25.92 7.01 19.03
N LYS A 284 25.79 6.20 17.96
CA LYS A 284 26.94 5.69 17.19
C LYS A 284 27.65 6.82 16.44
N LEU A 285 26.92 7.68 15.76
CA LEU A 285 27.51 8.83 15.06
C LEU A 285 28.26 9.75 16.01
N SER A 286 27.71 10.03 17.18
CA SER A 286 28.32 10.86 18.21
C SER A 286 29.56 10.20 18.82
N ALA A 287 29.57 8.88 19.00
CA ALA A 287 30.73 8.14 19.51
C ALA A 287 31.96 8.24 18.59
N HIS A 288 31.71 8.40 17.27
CA HIS A 288 32.77 8.66 16.28
C HIS A 288 33.17 10.16 16.14
N GLY A 289 32.57 11.04 16.95
CA GLY A 289 32.87 12.46 16.97
C GLY A 289 32.53 13.19 15.67
N LEU A 290 31.54 12.76 14.96
CA LEU A 290 31.10 13.35 13.69
C LEU A 290 30.41 14.70 13.94
N ASP A 291 30.70 15.67 13.08
CA ASP A 291 29.91 16.90 12.95
C ASP A 291 28.82 16.62 11.91
N TYR A 292 27.57 16.38 12.38
CA TYR A 292 26.48 15.89 11.52
C TYR A 292 25.13 16.52 11.84
N GLN A 293 24.23 16.38 10.87
CA GLN A 293 22.80 16.63 10.99
C GLN A 293 22.04 15.47 10.35
N ILE A 294 20.89 15.09 10.93
CA ILE A 294 19.96 14.11 10.32
C ILE A 294 18.59 14.73 10.22
N ASP A 295 18.01 14.66 9.03
CA ASP A 295 16.59 14.91 8.80
C ASP A 295 15.87 13.58 8.78
N TRP A 296 15.03 13.34 9.80
CA TRP A 296 14.27 12.10 9.95
C TRP A 296 12.89 12.18 9.34
N THR A 297 12.46 11.11 8.68
CA THR A 297 11.11 10.96 8.14
C THR A 297 10.49 9.66 8.64
N LEU A 298 9.47 9.75 9.50
CA LEU A 298 8.67 8.59 9.89
C LEU A 298 7.58 8.39 8.83
N ASN A 299 7.73 7.33 8.01
CA ASN A 299 6.75 7.00 6.98
C ASN A 299 5.58 6.17 7.56
N GLY A 300 5.80 5.40 8.61
CA GLY A 300 4.75 4.65 9.31
C GLY A 300 5.29 3.80 10.45
N GLU A 301 4.44 3.60 11.45
CA GLU A 301 4.67 2.63 12.52
C GLU A 301 4.34 1.21 12.05
N PRO A 302 4.92 0.17 12.66
CA PRO A 302 4.49 -1.18 12.40
C PRO A 302 3.08 -1.39 12.96
N PHE A 303 2.27 -2.18 12.26
CA PHE A 303 0.99 -2.63 12.76
C PHE A 303 0.80 -4.12 12.52
N LEU A 304 -0.01 -4.75 13.35
CA LEU A 304 -0.39 -6.16 13.23
C LEU A 304 -1.85 -6.32 13.59
N THR A 305 -2.62 -6.90 12.68
CA THR A 305 -3.95 -7.42 12.98
C THR A 305 -3.81 -8.84 13.50
N ALA A 306 -4.10 -9.00 14.79
CA ALA A 306 -4.12 -10.30 15.44
C ALA A 306 -5.26 -11.19 14.91
N ALA A 307 -5.27 -12.46 15.32
CA ALA A 307 -6.41 -13.35 15.06
C ALA A 307 -7.72 -12.71 15.52
N GLY A 308 -8.74 -12.74 14.66
CA GLY A 308 -10.04 -12.12 14.91
C GLY A 308 -11.00 -12.31 13.75
N GLU A 309 -12.20 -11.76 13.87
CA GLU A 309 -13.31 -12.00 12.94
C GLU A 309 -12.99 -11.64 11.49
N LEU A 310 -12.34 -10.49 11.25
CA LEU A 310 -11.98 -10.08 9.89
C LEU A 310 -11.02 -11.09 9.25
N LEU A 311 -9.94 -11.44 9.97
CA LEU A 311 -8.92 -12.32 9.42
C LEU A 311 -9.47 -13.73 9.16
N GLU A 312 -10.28 -14.26 10.08
CA GLU A 312 -10.94 -15.55 9.89
C GLU A 312 -11.94 -15.52 8.72
N ALA A 313 -12.71 -14.44 8.59
CA ALA A 313 -13.65 -14.27 7.49
C ALA A 313 -12.94 -14.24 6.14
N ALA A 314 -11.87 -13.45 6.02
CA ALA A 314 -11.10 -13.32 4.79
C ALA A 314 -10.37 -14.63 4.42
N GLN A 315 -9.73 -15.30 5.40
CA GLN A 315 -9.08 -16.60 5.15
C GLN A 315 -10.06 -17.66 4.67
N HIS A 316 -11.26 -17.72 5.30
CA HIS A 316 -12.28 -18.66 4.89
C HIS A 316 -12.85 -18.31 3.50
N ALA A 317 -13.05 -17.03 3.20
CA ALA A 317 -13.50 -16.58 1.90
C ALA A 317 -12.51 -16.97 0.79
N CYS A 318 -11.20 -16.73 1.01
CA CYS A 318 -10.17 -17.18 0.09
C CYS A 318 -10.23 -18.69 -0.12
N GLU A 319 -10.25 -19.47 0.97
CA GLU A 319 -10.28 -20.94 0.91
C GLU A 319 -11.54 -21.44 0.20
N SER A 320 -12.70 -20.87 0.45
CA SER A 320 -13.96 -21.29 -0.17
C SER A 320 -14.04 -20.99 -1.67
N VAL A 321 -13.44 -19.88 -2.11
CA VAL A 321 -13.48 -19.42 -3.51
C VAL A 321 -12.37 -20.01 -4.34
N THR A 322 -11.15 -20.12 -3.78
CA THR A 322 -9.95 -20.55 -4.52
C THR A 322 -9.55 -22.00 -4.24
N GLY A 323 -10.09 -22.61 -3.20
CA GLY A 323 -9.70 -23.94 -2.73
C GLY A 323 -8.40 -23.95 -1.88
N HIS A 324 -7.79 -22.79 -1.63
CA HIS A 324 -6.53 -22.67 -0.91
C HIS A 324 -6.67 -21.68 0.26
N ARG A 325 -6.17 -22.11 1.44
CA ARG A 325 -6.09 -21.23 2.61
C ARG A 325 -4.87 -20.31 2.48
N PRO A 326 -5.03 -18.98 2.56
CA PRO A 326 -3.93 -18.05 2.45
C PRO A 326 -2.95 -18.14 3.63
N THR A 327 -1.67 -17.87 3.35
CA THR A 327 -0.66 -17.62 4.39
C THR A 327 -0.74 -16.16 4.85
N LEU A 328 -0.43 -15.94 6.14
CA LEU A 328 -0.36 -14.59 6.71
C LEU A 328 1.06 -14.05 6.60
N SER A 329 1.21 -12.78 6.31
CA SER A 329 2.53 -12.18 6.13
C SER A 329 2.53 -10.69 6.46
N THR A 330 3.63 -10.21 7.04
CA THR A 330 3.90 -8.78 7.30
C THR A 330 5.00 -8.24 6.39
N SER A 331 5.48 -9.06 5.44
CA SER A 331 6.57 -8.69 4.53
C SER A 331 6.13 -7.71 3.44
N GLY A 332 7.10 -7.07 2.79
CA GLY A 332 6.89 -6.16 1.66
C GLY A 332 7.02 -4.69 2.02
N GLY A 333 6.49 -3.83 1.16
CA GLY A 333 6.44 -2.38 1.31
C GLY A 333 5.51 -1.94 2.43
N THR A 334 5.23 -0.66 2.51
CA THR A 334 4.15 -0.14 3.37
C THR A 334 2.96 0.22 2.50
N SER A 335 1.79 0.42 3.12
CA SER A 335 0.55 0.81 2.45
C SER A 335 -0.21 1.80 3.32
N ASP A 336 -1.28 2.36 2.82
CA ASP A 336 -2.17 3.25 3.56
C ASP A 336 -2.87 2.58 4.74
N GLY A 337 -2.87 1.26 4.81
CA GLY A 337 -3.32 0.50 5.99
C GLY A 337 -2.64 0.95 7.28
N ARG A 338 -1.39 1.44 7.23
CA ARG A 338 -0.66 2.01 8.37
C ARG A 338 -1.36 3.18 9.04
N PHE A 339 -2.06 4.01 8.29
CA PHE A 339 -2.82 5.14 8.82
C PHE A 339 -4.14 4.68 9.44
N ILE A 340 -4.85 3.79 8.77
CA ILE A 340 -6.14 3.26 9.20
C ILE A 340 -5.99 2.46 10.51
N ALA A 341 -4.93 1.67 10.64
CA ALA A 341 -4.63 0.90 11.86
C ALA A 341 -4.51 1.79 13.12
N THR A 342 -4.15 3.08 12.98
CA THR A 342 -4.07 4.02 14.10
C THR A 342 -5.43 4.37 14.73
N LEU A 343 -6.54 3.99 14.10
CA LEU A 343 -7.89 4.10 14.67
C LEU A 343 -8.25 2.93 15.60
N GLY A 344 -7.37 1.93 15.74
CA GLY A 344 -7.68 0.68 16.43
C GLY A 344 -8.39 -0.34 15.54
N THR A 345 -8.49 -0.07 14.25
CA THR A 345 -9.12 -0.90 13.22
C THR A 345 -8.32 -2.17 12.98
N GLN A 346 -8.99 -3.31 12.85
CA GLN A 346 -8.38 -4.50 12.27
C GLN A 346 -8.19 -4.27 10.76
N VAL A 347 -6.95 -4.25 10.29
CA VAL A 347 -6.59 -3.98 8.89
C VAL A 347 -5.92 -5.20 8.29
N ILE A 348 -6.40 -5.62 7.13
CA ILE A 348 -5.72 -6.61 6.28
C ILE A 348 -5.54 -6.04 4.87
N GLU A 349 -4.56 -6.57 4.15
CA GLU A 349 -4.43 -6.29 2.73
C GLU A 349 -4.65 -7.59 1.96
N LEU A 350 -5.53 -7.51 0.97
CA LEU A 350 -5.92 -8.62 0.13
C LEU A 350 -6.23 -8.10 -1.27
N GLY A 351 -5.46 -8.54 -2.25
CA GLY A 351 -5.58 -8.10 -3.63
C GLY A 351 -4.84 -8.99 -4.61
N PRO A 352 -4.63 -8.51 -5.84
CA PRO A 352 -4.06 -9.27 -6.96
C PRO A 352 -2.63 -9.76 -6.71
N VAL A 353 -2.13 -10.53 -7.67
CA VAL A 353 -0.73 -10.96 -7.73
C VAL A 353 0.17 -9.76 -8.03
N ASN A 354 1.22 -9.58 -7.22
CA ASN A 354 2.11 -8.41 -7.23
C ASN A 354 3.30 -8.49 -8.19
N ALA A 355 3.32 -9.48 -9.06
CA ALA A 355 4.51 -9.80 -9.86
C ALA A 355 4.98 -8.69 -10.81
N THR A 356 4.10 -7.77 -11.20
CA THR A 356 4.38 -6.72 -12.21
C THR A 356 4.08 -5.30 -11.74
N ILE A 357 3.83 -5.10 -10.44
CA ILE A 357 3.58 -3.76 -9.89
C ILE A 357 4.76 -2.82 -10.18
N HIS A 358 4.46 -1.56 -10.52
CA HIS A 358 5.42 -0.50 -10.87
C HIS A 358 6.32 -0.79 -12.08
N GLN A 359 6.16 -1.94 -12.73
CA GLN A 359 6.94 -2.29 -13.93
C GLN A 359 6.27 -1.77 -15.21
N VAL A 360 7.04 -1.66 -16.26
CA VAL A 360 6.53 -1.55 -17.63
C VAL A 360 5.80 -2.85 -17.96
N ASN A 361 4.69 -2.77 -18.73
CA ASN A 361 3.81 -3.91 -19.04
C ASN A 361 3.16 -4.54 -17.79
N GLU A 362 2.78 -3.72 -16.81
CA GLU A 362 1.99 -4.14 -15.67
C GLU A 362 0.73 -4.87 -16.12
N ARG A 363 0.43 -6.01 -15.47
CA ARG A 363 -0.68 -6.88 -15.85
C ARG A 363 -1.11 -7.82 -14.74
N ILE A 364 -2.35 -8.26 -14.80
CA ILE A 364 -2.93 -9.31 -13.96
C ILE A 364 -3.73 -10.29 -14.81
N ARG A 365 -4.02 -11.48 -14.32
CA ARG A 365 -4.97 -12.35 -14.99
C ARG A 365 -6.37 -11.74 -14.94
N ALA A 366 -7.03 -11.64 -16.08
CA ALA A 366 -8.36 -11.01 -16.16
C ALA A 366 -9.41 -11.74 -15.29
N ASP A 367 -9.35 -13.07 -15.26
CA ASP A 367 -10.26 -13.92 -14.47
C ASP A 367 -10.08 -13.77 -12.96
N ASP A 368 -8.89 -13.32 -12.52
CA ASP A 368 -8.61 -13.07 -11.09
C ASP A 368 -9.47 -11.94 -10.53
N LEU A 369 -9.90 -10.99 -11.35
CA LEU A 369 -10.76 -9.88 -10.91
C LEU A 369 -12.12 -10.35 -10.40
N ASP A 370 -12.79 -11.22 -11.14
CA ASP A 370 -14.06 -11.78 -10.72
C ASP A 370 -13.89 -12.70 -9.51
N THR A 371 -12.78 -13.44 -9.46
CA THR A 371 -12.45 -14.29 -8.32
C THR A 371 -12.20 -13.44 -7.06
N LEU A 372 -11.44 -12.34 -7.17
CA LEU A 372 -11.21 -11.39 -6.07
C LEU A 372 -12.51 -10.74 -5.60
N SER A 373 -13.36 -10.34 -6.55
CA SER A 373 -14.67 -9.79 -6.25
C SER A 373 -15.56 -10.78 -5.46
N ARG A 374 -15.50 -12.07 -5.78
CA ARG A 374 -16.21 -13.11 -5.01
C ARG A 374 -15.62 -13.33 -3.62
N ILE A 375 -14.28 -13.21 -3.47
CA ILE A 375 -13.65 -13.30 -2.15
C ILE A 375 -14.11 -12.14 -1.26
N TYR A 376 -14.18 -10.92 -1.78
CA TYR A 376 -14.69 -9.76 -1.02
C TYR A 376 -16.17 -9.94 -0.64
N GLU A 377 -17.01 -10.40 -1.57
CA GLU A 377 -18.42 -10.69 -1.32
C GLU A 377 -18.58 -11.75 -0.22
N ALA A 378 -17.89 -12.89 -0.31
CA ALA A 378 -17.92 -13.95 0.69
C ALA A 378 -17.42 -13.48 2.07
N THR A 379 -16.47 -12.54 2.10
CA THR A 379 -16.01 -11.93 3.35
C THR A 379 -17.10 -11.09 3.99
N LEU A 380 -17.82 -10.27 3.20
CA LEU A 380 -18.98 -9.50 3.67
C LEU A 380 -20.11 -10.41 4.17
N GLU A 381 -20.44 -11.46 3.43
CA GLU A 381 -21.45 -12.44 3.83
C GLU A 381 -21.13 -13.04 5.20
N ARG A 382 -19.86 -13.44 5.38
CA ARG A 382 -19.45 -14.07 6.63
C ARG A 382 -19.48 -13.12 7.83
N LEU A 383 -19.18 -11.84 7.62
CA LEU A 383 -19.22 -10.83 8.68
C LEU A 383 -20.63 -10.34 8.99
N PHE A 384 -21.50 -10.20 7.97
CA PHE A 384 -22.73 -9.44 8.12
C PHE A 384 -24.03 -10.25 7.97
N THR A 385 -23.97 -11.57 7.69
CA THR A 385 -25.15 -12.43 7.58
C THR A 385 -25.26 -13.48 8.69
N ARG A 386 -24.25 -13.67 9.54
CA ARG A 386 -24.21 -14.68 10.61
C ARG A 386 -25.24 -14.49 11.75
N GLY A 387 -26.15 -13.50 11.65
CA GLY A 387 -27.24 -13.30 12.62
C GLY A 387 -28.59 -13.89 12.23
N THR A 388 -28.75 -14.42 11.01
CA THR A 388 -30.05 -14.93 10.50
C THR A 388 -30.24 -16.46 10.60
N HIS A 389 -29.16 -17.19 10.92
CA HIS A 389 -29.26 -18.63 11.20
C HIS A 389 -28.98 -18.88 12.68
N GLY A 390 -30.07 -19.11 13.39
CA GLY A 390 -30.22 -19.28 14.81
C GLY A 390 -29.14 -20.10 15.50
N ALA A 391 -28.98 -19.76 16.77
CA ALA A 391 -28.49 -20.65 17.79
C ALA A 391 -28.91 -22.11 17.53
N PHE A 392 -27.94 -22.94 17.16
CA PHE A 392 -28.09 -24.37 17.32
C PHE A 392 -27.08 -24.85 18.37
N SER A 393 -27.69 -25.14 19.49
CA SER A 393 -27.37 -25.99 20.66
C SER A 393 -25.94 -26.50 20.79
#